data_970772da37253e3deb5301de3d72feca
#
_entry.id   970772da37253e3deb5301de3d72feca
#
_cell.length_a   1.000
_cell.length_b   1.000
_cell.length_c   1.000
_cell.angle_alpha   90.00
_cell.angle_beta   90.00
_cell.angle_gamma   90.00
#
_symmetry.space_group_name_H-M   'P 1'
#
loop_
_entity.id
_entity.type
_entity.pdbx_description
1 polymer ?
#
loop_
_entity_poly.entity_id
_entity_poly.type
_entity_poly.pdbx_seq_one_letter_code
_entity_poly.pdbx_strand_id
1 'polypeptide(L)'
;MRVEKRGAQPTAGIRTTATLAEWGEVNALGPEVLEWLAARDIQPAPAPYYRYRVIGSFEEKFDVEVGYTVATAVPGDDRVLAGEFPTGDYVVTTHVGHPDQIATTHLALVDWAAGQGITLAKDGEVWVAMYESYQTDPAVEPDPNSWRTELAYLVA
;
A
#
# COMPACT_ATOMS: atom_id res chain seq x y z
N MET A 1 -2.63 -14.97 -9.43
CA MET A 1 -1.40 -14.46 -8.81
C MET A 1 -0.24 -14.64 -9.76
N ARG A 2 0.70 -13.71 -9.77
CA ARG A 2 1.85 -13.73 -10.67
C ARG A 2 3.05 -13.01 -10.05
N VAL A 3 4.23 -13.29 -10.61
CA VAL A 3 5.45 -12.53 -10.31
C VAL A 3 5.65 -11.49 -11.41
N GLU A 4 5.91 -10.25 -11.02
CA GLU A 4 6.07 -9.13 -11.94
C GLU A 4 7.32 -8.32 -11.57
N LYS A 5 8.14 -8.03 -12.57
CA LYS A 5 9.28 -7.11 -12.38
C LYS A 5 8.80 -5.68 -12.34
N ARG A 6 9.26 -4.92 -11.34
CA ARG A 6 8.95 -3.49 -11.20
C ARG A 6 10.23 -2.70 -10.99
N GLY A 7 10.32 -1.57 -11.68
CA GLY A 7 11.37 -0.57 -11.42
C GLY A 7 11.10 0.17 -10.11
N ALA A 8 12.11 0.88 -9.61
CA ALA A 8 11.94 1.75 -8.46
C ALA A 8 10.87 2.80 -8.73
N GLN A 9 9.96 2.97 -7.78
CA GLN A 9 8.82 3.89 -7.92
C GLN A 9 8.84 4.92 -6.80
N PRO A 10 9.10 6.20 -7.12
CA PRO A 10 9.07 7.26 -6.10
C PRO A 10 7.70 7.41 -5.44
N THR A 11 7.70 7.71 -4.15
CA THR A 11 6.50 7.87 -3.35
C THR A 11 6.53 9.15 -2.53
N ALA A 12 5.34 9.64 -2.18
CA ALA A 12 5.14 10.67 -1.17
C ALA A 12 4.04 10.17 -0.24
N GLY A 13 4.33 10.04 1.05
CA GLY A 13 3.41 9.44 1.98
C GLY A 13 3.61 9.89 3.41
N ILE A 14 2.59 9.63 4.23
CA ILE A 14 2.62 9.87 5.67
C ILE A 14 2.64 8.52 6.37
N ARG A 15 3.64 8.33 7.25
CA ARG A 15 3.80 7.12 8.04
C ARG A 15 3.24 7.34 9.43
N THR A 16 2.48 6.37 9.92
CA THR A 16 1.88 6.42 11.26
C THR A 16 1.79 5.02 11.87
N THR A 17 1.44 4.99 13.14
CA THR A 17 1.07 3.74 13.81
C THR A 17 -0.36 3.89 14.31
N ALA A 18 -1.17 2.86 14.11
CA ALA A 18 -2.59 2.86 14.50
C ALA A 18 -3.11 1.44 14.64
N THR A 19 -4.09 1.25 15.51
CA THR A 19 -4.87 0.02 15.58
C THR A 19 -6.01 0.06 14.57
N LEU A 20 -6.68 -1.07 14.32
CA LEU A 20 -7.86 -1.08 13.47
C LEU A 20 -8.99 -0.22 14.02
N ALA A 21 -9.09 -0.08 15.35
CA ALA A 21 -10.07 0.82 15.97
C ALA A 21 -9.83 2.29 15.61
N GLU A 22 -8.60 2.65 15.26
CA GLU A 22 -8.17 4.01 14.90
C GLU A 22 -8.11 4.22 13.37
N TRP A 23 -8.59 3.27 12.56
CA TRP A 23 -8.33 3.24 11.11
C TRP A 23 -8.90 4.44 10.35
N GLY A 24 -9.91 5.12 10.89
CA GLY A 24 -10.40 6.38 10.32
C GLY A 24 -9.32 7.46 10.23
N GLU A 25 -8.39 7.47 11.19
CA GLU A 25 -7.25 8.40 11.19
C GLU A 25 -6.26 8.05 10.08
N VAL A 26 -6.06 6.75 9.81
CA VAL A 26 -5.20 6.28 8.71
C VAL A 26 -5.81 6.64 7.36
N ASN A 27 -7.12 6.43 7.19
CA ASN A 27 -7.81 6.75 5.95
C ASN A 27 -7.80 8.25 5.64
N ALA A 28 -7.73 9.10 6.65
CA ALA A 28 -7.64 10.55 6.48
C ALA A 28 -6.29 11.02 5.90
N LEU A 29 -5.26 10.19 5.96
CA LEU A 29 -3.93 10.54 5.46
C LEU A 29 -3.87 10.65 3.94
N GLY A 30 -4.64 9.85 3.22
CA GLY A 30 -4.70 9.91 1.75
C GLY A 30 -5.07 11.29 1.23
N PRO A 31 -6.21 11.86 1.62
CA PRO A 31 -6.58 13.23 1.25
C PRO A 31 -5.55 14.28 1.67
N GLU A 32 -4.92 14.13 2.83
CA GLU A 32 -3.89 15.05 3.29
C GLU A 32 -2.67 15.06 2.36
N VAL A 33 -2.19 13.88 1.95
CA VAL A 33 -1.08 13.77 0.98
C VAL A 33 -1.48 14.37 -0.36
N LEU A 34 -2.70 14.13 -0.81
CA LEU A 34 -3.20 14.64 -2.08
C LEU A 34 -3.22 16.18 -2.09
N GLU A 35 -3.66 16.81 -1.02
CA GLU A 35 -3.62 18.26 -0.87
C GLU A 35 -2.19 18.79 -0.84
N TRP A 36 -1.29 18.09 -0.15
CA TRP A 36 0.12 18.44 -0.08
C TRP A 36 0.77 18.45 -1.48
N LEU A 37 0.47 17.42 -2.29
CA LEU A 37 0.95 17.32 -3.67
C LEU A 37 0.35 18.43 -4.55
N ALA A 38 -0.95 18.67 -4.45
CA ALA A 38 -1.65 19.71 -5.21
C ALA A 38 -1.07 21.10 -4.93
N ALA A 39 -0.75 21.41 -3.68
CA ALA A 39 -0.14 22.69 -3.30
C ALA A 39 1.25 22.90 -3.91
N ARG A 40 1.89 21.85 -4.40
CA ARG A 40 3.21 21.86 -5.03
C ARG A 40 3.16 21.61 -6.54
N ASP A 41 1.96 21.61 -7.12
CA ASP A 41 1.73 21.32 -8.55
C ASP A 41 2.29 19.97 -8.99
N ILE A 42 2.23 18.96 -8.10
CA ILE A 42 2.68 17.60 -8.38
C ILE A 42 1.46 16.73 -8.65
N GLN A 43 1.41 16.11 -9.83
CA GLN A 43 0.35 15.21 -10.23
C GLN A 43 0.72 13.77 -9.79
N PRO A 44 0.00 13.16 -8.85
CA PRO A 44 0.26 11.77 -8.47
C PRO A 44 -0.39 10.79 -9.43
N ALA A 45 -0.01 9.51 -9.31
CA ALA A 45 -0.80 8.42 -9.87
C ALA A 45 -2.19 8.40 -9.22
N PRO A 46 -3.22 7.89 -9.93
CA PRO A 46 -4.61 7.99 -9.43
C PRO A 46 -4.89 7.19 -8.16
N ALA A 47 -4.23 6.05 -7.99
CA ALA A 47 -4.50 5.13 -6.89
C ALA A 47 -3.66 5.46 -5.66
N PRO A 48 -4.27 5.70 -4.49
CA PRO A 48 -3.53 5.78 -3.24
C PRO A 48 -2.97 4.40 -2.88
N TYR A 49 -1.82 4.39 -2.18
CA TYR A 49 -1.26 3.16 -1.64
C TYR A 49 -1.31 3.15 -0.12
N TYR A 50 -1.39 1.93 0.44
CA TYR A 50 -1.18 1.65 1.86
C TYR A 50 -0.03 0.66 1.94
N ARG A 51 1.09 1.11 2.49
CA ARG A 51 2.28 0.27 2.69
C ARG A 51 2.37 -0.13 4.15
N TYR A 52 2.42 -1.42 4.38
CA TYR A 52 2.48 -1.97 5.73
C TYR A 52 3.89 -2.47 6.02
N ARG A 53 4.47 -1.97 7.09
CA ARG A 53 5.73 -2.49 7.61
C ARG A 53 5.49 -3.52 8.69
N VAL A 54 4.53 -3.26 9.58
CA VAL A 54 4.11 -4.19 10.62
C VAL A 54 2.59 -4.32 10.57
N ILE A 55 2.11 -5.56 10.58
CA ILE A 55 0.69 -5.86 10.63
C ILE A 55 0.24 -5.90 12.09
N GLY A 56 -0.80 -5.14 12.39
CA GLY A 56 -1.40 -5.06 13.71
C GLY A 56 -2.75 -5.77 13.79
N SER A 57 -3.57 -5.29 14.71
CA SER A 57 -4.90 -5.82 14.97
C SER A 57 -5.80 -4.71 15.54
N PHE A 58 -6.93 -5.08 16.13
CA PHE A 58 -7.74 -4.12 16.90
C PHE A 58 -7.04 -3.61 18.16
N GLU A 59 -6.11 -4.38 18.70
CA GLU A 59 -5.40 -4.08 19.96
C GLU A 59 -3.95 -3.67 19.74
N GLU A 60 -3.30 -4.22 18.71
CA GLU A 60 -1.90 -3.95 18.38
C GLU A 60 -1.79 -2.98 17.21
N LYS A 61 -0.81 -2.09 17.27
CA LYS A 61 -0.63 -1.06 16.25
C LYS A 61 0.01 -1.64 14.98
N PHE A 62 -0.56 -1.24 13.84
CA PHE A 62 0.09 -1.35 12.54
C PHE A 62 1.17 -0.26 12.44
N ASP A 63 2.21 -0.55 11.70
CA ASP A 63 3.11 0.47 11.14
C ASP A 63 2.76 0.60 9.66
N VAL A 64 2.10 1.70 9.30
CA VAL A 64 1.50 1.91 7.99
C VAL A 64 1.87 3.27 7.41
N GLU A 65 2.05 3.31 6.11
CA GLU A 65 2.26 4.54 5.35
C GLU A 65 1.18 4.65 4.29
N VAL A 66 0.56 5.82 4.19
CA VAL A 66 -0.46 6.11 3.18
C VAL A 66 0.03 7.24 2.30
N GLY A 67 -0.09 7.08 1.00
CA GLY A 67 0.34 8.10 0.06
C GLY A 67 0.04 7.78 -1.39
N TYR A 68 0.83 8.39 -2.25
CA TYR A 68 0.70 8.27 -3.70
C TYR A 68 2.07 8.08 -4.32
N THR A 69 2.10 7.29 -5.42
CA THR A 69 3.29 7.24 -6.26
C THR A 69 3.35 8.47 -7.15
N VAL A 70 4.57 8.92 -7.45
CA VAL A 70 4.84 10.10 -8.27
C VAL A 70 5.85 9.75 -9.36
N ALA A 71 5.85 10.50 -10.46
CA ALA A 71 6.70 10.21 -11.62
C ALA A 71 8.19 10.41 -11.33
N THR A 72 8.51 11.44 -10.52
CA THR A 72 9.88 11.76 -10.12
C THR A 72 9.94 12.05 -8.63
N ALA A 73 11.09 11.74 -8.00
CA ALA A 73 11.28 11.98 -6.59
C ALA A 73 11.01 13.44 -6.23
N VAL A 74 10.27 13.66 -5.15
CA VAL A 74 9.93 14.99 -4.63
C VAL A 74 10.63 15.21 -3.28
N PRO A 75 11.00 16.44 -2.93
CA PRO A 75 11.49 16.70 -1.57
C PRO A 75 10.33 16.59 -0.57
N GLY A 76 10.50 15.79 0.46
CA GLY A 76 9.56 15.70 1.55
C GLY A 76 9.74 16.81 2.58
N ASP A 77 8.91 16.77 3.61
CA ASP A 77 9.02 17.63 4.78
C ASP A 77 8.84 16.82 6.06
N ASP A 78 8.57 17.47 7.18
CA ASP A 78 8.42 16.80 8.48
C ASP A 78 7.18 15.88 8.53
N ARG A 79 6.22 16.10 7.65
CA ARG A 79 4.93 15.39 7.65
C ARG A 79 4.84 14.40 6.51
N VAL A 80 5.16 14.81 5.28
CA VAL A 80 5.10 13.97 4.08
C VAL A 80 6.52 13.54 3.71
N LEU A 81 6.75 12.24 3.76
CA LEU A 81 8.07 11.65 3.50
C LEU A 81 8.22 11.30 2.04
N ALA A 82 9.36 11.66 1.46
CA ALA A 82 9.79 11.16 0.17
C ALA A 82 10.40 9.77 0.36
N GLY A 83 9.97 8.82 -0.46
CA GLY A 83 10.47 7.46 -0.41
C GLY A 83 10.37 6.78 -1.76
N GLU A 84 10.48 5.45 -1.76
CA GLU A 84 10.28 4.67 -2.98
C GLU A 84 9.88 3.23 -2.65
N PHE A 85 9.13 2.62 -3.57
CA PHE A 85 9.05 1.17 -3.64
C PHE A 85 10.29 0.69 -4.39
N PRO A 86 11.08 -0.23 -3.80
CA PRO A 86 12.33 -0.65 -4.42
C PRO A 86 12.12 -1.41 -5.72
N THR A 87 13.10 -1.34 -6.60
CA THR A 87 13.15 -2.18 -7.79
C THR A 87 13.26 -3.65 -7.38
N GLY A 88 12.62 -4.54 -8.12
CA GLY A 88 12.69 -5.98 -7.88
C GLY A 88 11.51 -6.73 -8.45
N ASP A 89 11.44 -8.00 -8.08
CA ASP A 89 10.31 -8.86 -8.42
C ASP A 89 9.27 -8.78 -7.30
N TYR A 90 8.00 -8.71 -7.69
CA TYR A 90 6.87 -8.66 -6.76
C TYR A 90 5.88 -9.77 -7.06
N VAL A 91 5.37 -10.41 -6.02
CA VAL A 91 4.17 -11.23 -6.14
C VAL A 91 2.98 -10.31 -6.09
N VAL A 92 2.13 -10.38 -7.11
CA VAL A 92 1.02 -9.45 -7.31
C VAL A 92 -0.27 -10.20 -7.49
N THR A 93 -1.34 -9.70 -6.89
CA THR A 93 -2.70 -10.16 -7.14
C THR A 93 -3.68 -8.99 -7.00
N THR A 94 -4.90 -9.17 -7.48
CA THR A 94 -5.96 -8.17 -7.31
C THR A 94 -7.06 -8.76 -6.44
N HIS A 95 -7.37 -8.05 -5.35
CA HIS A 95 -8.55 -8.30 -4.54
C HIS A 95 -9.74 -7.60 -5.20
N VAL A 96 -10.80 -8.35 -5.50
CA VAL A 96 -12.06 -7.78 -5.99
C VAL A 96 -13.10 -7.96 -4.89
N GLY A 97 -13.63 -6.85 -4.40
CA GLY A 97 -14.63 -6.86 -3.35
C GLY A 97 -14.34 -5.87 -2.23
N HIS A 98 -15.13 -5.99 -1.17
CA HIS A 98 -15.06 -5.10 -0.02
C HIS A 98 -13.70 -5.20 0.69
N PRO A 99 -13.09 -4.05 1.08
CA PRO A 99 -11.81 -4.05 1.80
C PRO A 99 -11.82 -4.83 3.13
N ASP A 100 -12.97 -5.01 3.76
CA ASP A 100 -13.09 -5.81 4.98
C ASP A 100 -12.67 -7.28 4.78
N GLN A 101 -12.65 -7.75 3.55
CA GLN A 101 -12.31 -9.13 3.21
C GLN A 101 -10.91 -9.27 2.62
N ILE A 102 -10.15 -8.19 2.59
CA ILE A 102 -8.83 -8.17 1.96
C ILE A 102 -7.82 -9.09 2.66
N ALA A 103 -7.97 -9.31 3.96
CA ALA A 103 -7.09 -10.19 4.72
C ALA A 103 -7.05 -11.61 4.15
N THR A 104 -8.17 -12.13 3.67
CA THR A 104 -8.24 -13.44 3.02
C THR A 104 -7.38 -13.48 1.75
N THR A 105 -7.40 -12.43 0.96
CA THR A 105 -6.58 -12.32 -0.25
C THR A 105 -5.09 -12.21 0.08
N HIS A 106 -4.72 -11.48 1.12
CA HIS A 106 -3.35 -11.43 1.61
C HIS A 106 -2.83 -12.82 2.01
N LEU A 107 -3.62 -13.56 2.78
CA LEU A 107 -3.24 -14.92 3.19
C LEU A 107 -3.10 -15.85 1.99
N ALA A 108 -4.01 -15.77 1.03
CA ALA A 108 -3.94 -16.58 -0.19
C ALA A 108 -2.66 -16.27 -1.00
N LEU A 109 -2.26 -15.01 -1.08
CA LEU A 109 -1.03 -14.61 -1.76
C LEU A 109 0.21 -15.18 -1.07
N VAL A 110 0.28 -15.04 0.26
CA VAL A 110 1.41 -15.55 1.05
C VAL A 110 1.51 -17.08 0.91
N ASP A 111 0.38 -17.78 0.99
CA ASP A 111 0.34 -19.24 0.82
C ASP A 111 0.75 -19.66 -0.60
N TRP A 112 0.29 -18.95 -1.61
CA TRP A 112 0.67 -19.23 -3.00
C TRP A 112 2.18 -19.06 -3.19
N ALA A 113 2.77 -17.97 -2.68
CA ALA A 113 4.21 -17.72 -2.78
C ALA A 113 5.00 -18.85 -2.12
N ALA A 114 4.60 -19.27 -0.91
CA ALA A 114 5.23 -20.38 -0.21
C ALA A 114 5.16 -21.68 -1.02
N GLY A 115 4.00 -21.96 -1.62
CA GLY A 115 3.80 -23.14 -2.48
C GLY A 115 4.67 -23.13 -3.75
N GLN A 116 5.05 -21.94 -4.22
CA GLN A 116 5.95 -21.77 -5.36
C GLN A 116 7.43 -21.74 -4.96
N GLY A 117 7.75 -21.86 -3.69
CA GLY A 117 9.11 -21.74 -3.20
C GLY A 117 9.65 -20.32 -3.21
N ILE A 118 8.77 -19.32 -3.26
CA ILE A 118 9.14 -17.90 -3.29
C ILE A 118 9.22 -17.39 -1.86
N THR A 119 10.35 -16.78 -1.51
CA THR A 119 10.54 -16.09 -0.23
C THR A 119 10.22 -14.61 -0.41
N LEU A 120 9.29 -14.11 0.39
CA LEU A 120 8.94 -12.69 0.40
C LEU A 120 9.92 -11.90 1.27
N ALA A 121 10.25 -10.68 0.86
CA ALA A 121 11.25 -9.86 1.52
C ALA A 121 10.75 -9.35 2.87
N LYS A 122 11.39 -9.80 3.93
CA LYS A 122 11.04 -9.45 5.31
C LYS A 122 12.32 -9.37 6.15
N ASP A 123 12.36 -8.38 7.04
CA ASP A 123 13.44 -8.23 8.01
C ASP A 123 12.84 -8.43 9.40
N GLY A 124 12.96 -9.66 9.96
CA GLY A 124 12.25 -10.05 11.17
C GLY A 124 10.73 -9.96 10.96
N GLU A 125 10.07 -9.13 11.75
CA GLU A 125 8.62 -8.87 11.67
C GLU A 125 8.26 -7.78 10.66
N VAL A 126 9.26 -7.11 10.08
CA VAL A 126 9.08 -5.92 9.24
C VAL A 126 9.10 -6.29 7.76
N TRP A 127 8.01 -6.02 7.06
CA TRP A 127 7.95 -6.16 5.61
C TRP A 127 8.81 -5.11 4.92
N VAL A 128 9.66 -5.52 4.01
CA VAL A 128 10.53 -4.61 3.27
C VAL A 128 9.73 -3.75 2.29
N ALA A 129 8.84 -4.39 1.51
CA ALA A 129 7.86 -3.67 0.70
C ALA A 129 6.64 -4.56 0.48
N MET A 130 5.58 -4.26 1.18
CA MET A 130 4.27 -4.87 1.02
C MET A 130 3.24 -3.77 1.02
N TYR A 131 2.42 -3.71 -0.03
CA TYR A 131 1.47 -2.61 -0.14
C TYR A 131 0.22 -2.98 -0.92
N GLU A 132 -0.81 -2.18 -0.68
CA GLU A 132 -2.10 -2.22 -1.37
C GLU A 132 -2.24 -0.94 -2.19
N SER A 133 -2.72 -1.07 -3.44
CA SER A 133 -3.09 0.06 -4.29
C SER A 133 -4.58 0.04 -4.54
N TYR A 134 -5.28 1.05 -4.08
CA TYR A 134 -6.74 1.16 -4.20
C TYR A 134 -7.12 1.76 -5.55
N GLN A 135 -7.44 0.91 -6.50
CA GLN A 135 -7.57 1.27 -7.92
C GLN A 135 -8.95 1.79 -8.29
N THR A 136 -9.98 1.49 -7.51
CA THR A 136 -11.34 1.93 -7.76
C THR A 136 -11.65 3.17 -6.92
N ASP A 137 -12.08 4.24 -7.58
CA ASP A 137 -12.55 5.44 -6.91
C ASP A 137 -13.98 5.20 -6.41
N PRO A 138 -14.23 5.28 -5.07
CA PRO A 138 -15.58 5.10 -4.53
C PRO A 138 -16.60 6.11 -5.05
N ALA A 139 -16.16 7.28 -5.51
CA ALA A 139 -17.04 8.29 -6.09
C ALA A 139 -17.54 7.88 -7.49
N VAL A 140 -16.75 7.07 -8.21
CA VAL A 140 -17.11 6.55 -9.53
C VAL A 140 -17.89 5.24 -9.42
N GLU A 141 -17.48 4.35 -8.52
CA GLU A 141 -18.14 3.06 -8.28
C GLU A 141 -18.52 2.97 -6.79
N PRO A 142 -19.79 3.25 -6.45
CA PRO A 142 -20.22 3.22 -5.06
C PRO A 142 -20.41 1.82 -4.46
N ASP A 143 -20.48 0.77 -5.30
CA ASP A 143 -20.63 -0.60 -4.81
C ASP A 143 -19.28 -1.19 -4.40
N PRO A 144 -19.03 -1.38 -3.07
CA PRO A 144 -17.75 -1.91 -2.58
C PRO A 144 -17.45 -3.33 -3.08
N ASN A 145 -18.45 -4.09 -3.47
CA ASN A 145 -18.26 -5.46 -4.00
C ASN A 145 -17.57 -5.46 -5.37
N SER A 146 -17.55 -4.33 -6.06
CA SER A 146 -16.90 -4.16 -7.36
C SER A 146 -15.53 -3.48 -7.28
N TRP A 147 -15.11 -3.07 -6.10
CA TRP A 147 -13.83 -2.40 -5.91
C TRP A 147 -12.64 -3.33 -6.15
N ARG A 148 -11.58 -2.76 -6.71
CA ARG A 148 -10.35 -3.48 -7.00
C ARG A 148 -9.20 -2.89 -6.20
N THR A 149 -8.46 -3.76 -5.53
CA THR A 149 -7.26 -3.41 -4.77
C THR A 149 -6.13 -4.33 -5.20
N GLU A 150 -5.05 -3.76 -5.71
CA GLU A 150 -3.86 -4.55 -6.03
C GLU A 150 -3.02 -4.75 -4.79
N LEU A 151 -2.60 -5.99 -4.55
CA LEU A 151 -1.66 -6.35 -3.50
C LEU A 151 -0.31 -6.66 -4.15
N ALA A 152 0.77 -6.12 -3.59
CA ALA A 152 2.12 -6.38 -4.06
C ALA A 152 3.07 -6.65 -2.89
N TYR A 153 3.85 -7.72 -3.00
CA TYR A 153 4.84 -8.13 -2.02
C TYR A 153 6.19 -8.30 -2.70
N LEU A 154 7.20 -7.60 -2.23
CA LEU A 154 8.56 -7.73 -2.75
C LEU A 154 9.10 -9.14 -2.47
N VAL A 155 9.73 -9.74 -3.48
CA VAL A 155 10.45 -11.01 -3.36
C VAL A 155 11.85 -10.73 -2.80
N ALA A 156 12.26 -11.59 -1.89
CA ALA A 156 13.60 -11.49 -1.28
C ALA A 156 14.73 -11.72 -2.29
#